data_6ce02a62044774229c0af78874e79d63
#
_entry.id   6ce02a62044774229c0af78874e79d63
#
_cell.length_a   1.000
_cell.length_b   1.000
_cell.length_c   1.000
_cell.angle_alpha   90.00
_cell.angle_beta   90.00
_cell.angle_gamma   90.00
#
_symmetry.space_group_name_H-M   'P 1'
#
loop_
_entity.id
_entity.type
_entity.pdbx_description
1 polymer ?
#
loop_
_entity_poly.entity_id
_entity_poly.type
_entity_poly.pdbx_seq_one_letter_code
_entity_poly.pdbx_strand_id
1 'polypeptide(L)'
;MKYWLLKSEPDAWSWENQVKEGASMWDGVRNYQARNNLKEMKKNDLCFFYHSVKERSIIGIVKVVKEYYPDPTDKTGRFVVVDVKATKKLNGK
;
A
#
# COMPACT_ATOMS: atom_id res chain seq x y z
N MET A 1 -6.94 11.75 -10.73
CA MET A 1 -6.84 10.81 -9.60
C MET A 1 -7.09 9.39 -10.07
N LYS A 2 -6.23 8.48 -9.67
CA LYS A 2 -6.36 7.07 -10.04
C LYS A 2 -6.61 6.21 -8.81
N TYR A 3 -7.11 5.02 -9.05
CA TYR A 3 -7.28 4.01 -8.01
C TYR A 3 -6.31 2.86 -8.28
N TRP A 4 -5.70 2.39 -7.22
CA TRP A 4 -4.71 1.31 -7.28
C TRP A 4 -5.11 0.20 -6.33
N LEU A 5 -4.50 -0.96 -6.48
CA LEU A 5 -4.72 -2.09 -5.57
C LEU A 5 -3.42 -2.41 -4.86
N LEU A 6 -3.46 -2.39 -3.53
CA LEU A 6 -2.32 -2.77 -2.71
C LEU A 6 -2.68 -4.03 -1.94
N LYS A 7 -1.97 -5.11 -2.21
CA LYS A 7 -2.21 -6.39 -1.56
C LYS A 7 -1.37 -6.52 -0.32
N SER A 8 -1.98 -6.98 0.76
CA SER A 8 -1.28 -7.19 2.02
C SER A 8 -1.73 -8.49 2.65
N GLU A 9 -0.80 -9.16 3.32
CA GLU A 9 -1.13 -10.31 4.14
C GLU A 9 -1.39 -9.84 5.56
N PRO A 10 -2.52 -10.22 6.16
CA PRO A 10 -2.86 -9.73 7.51
C PRO A 10 -1.80 -10.01 8.56
N ASP A 11 -1.09 -11.14 8.43
CA ASP A 11 -0.05 -11.48 9.39
C ASP A 11 1.17 -10.56 9.28
N ALA A 12 1.41 -10.01 8.08
CA ALA A 12 2.53 -9.10 7.87
C ALA A 12 2.12 -7.66 8.14
N TRP A 13 1.00 -7.23 7.58
CA TRP A 13 0.53 -5.85 7.74
C TRP A 13 -0.98 -5.81 7.60
N SER A 14 -1.67 -5.65 8.72
CA SER A 14 -3.13 -5.65 8.75
C SER A 14 -3.68 -4.24 8.56
N TRP A 15 -4.98 -4.18 8.30
CA TRP A 15 -5.68 -2.89 8.24
C TRP A 15 -5.56 -2.15 9.57
N GLU A 16 -5.67 -2.88 10.68
CA GLU A 16 -5.54 -2.28 12.00
C GLU A 16 -4.15 -1.68 12.21
N ASN A 17 -3.11 -2.35 11.71
CA ASN A 17 -1.77 -1.80 11.77
C ASN A 17 -1.69 -0.49 10.99
N GLN A 18 -2.32 -0.44 9.81
CA GLN A 18 -2.30 0.75 8.98
C GLN A 18 -3.01 1.92 9.65
N VAL A 19 -4.15 1.64 10.26
CA VAL A 19 -4.91 2.68 10.96
C VAL A 19 -4.11 3.21 12.16
N LYS A 20 -3.53 2.31 12.92
CA LYS A 20 -2.79 2.68 14.12
C LYS A 20 -1.55 3.48 13.78
N GLU A 21 -0.87 3.11 12.70
CA GLU A 21 0.36 3.78 12.30
C GLU A 21 0.11 5.17 11.72
N GLY A 22 -1.06 5.38 11.15
CA GLY A 22 -1.34 6.61 10.43
C GLY A 22 -0.69 6.54 9.05
N ALA A 23 0.15 7.50 8.74
CA ALA A 23 0.90 7.46 7.49
C ALA A 23 2.07 6.52 7.65
N SER A 24 2.23 5.60 6.71
CA SER A 24 3.32 4.64 6.79
C SER A 24 3.84 4.32 5.40
N MET A 25 5.08 3.83 5.40
CA MET A 25 5.78 3.43 4.20
C MET A 25 5.24 2.07 3.75
N TRP A 26 4.91 1.95 2.46
CA TRP A 26 4.47 0.68 1.88
C TRP A 26 5.69 -0.01 1.29
N ASP A 27 6.37 -0.80 2.12
CA ASP A 27 7.64 -1.41 1.74
C ASP A 27 7.46 -2.89 1.41
N GLY A 28 8.58 -3.54 1.12
CA GLY A 28 8.60 -4.98 0.91
C GLY A 28 8.11 -5.41 -0.46
N VAL A 29 7.85 -4.48 -1.37
CA VAL A 29 7.46 -4.82 -2.74
C VAL A 29 8.70 -5.33 -3.48
N ARG A 30 8.60 -6.55 -4.01
CA ARG A 30 9.74 -7.18 -4.70
C ARG A 30 9.35 -7.70 -6.07
N ASN A 31 8.25 -7.21 -6.62
CA ASN A 31 7.77 -7.53 -7.95
C ASN A 31 7.95 -6.30 -8.84
N TYR A 32 8.53 -6.49 -10.02
CA TYR A 32 8.86 -5.35 -10.88
C TYR A 32 7.63 -4.63 -11.39
N GLN A 33 6.57 -5.36 -11.70
CA GLN A 33 5.34 -4.72 -12.16
C GLN A 33 4.71 -3.89 -11.03
N ALA A 34 4.69 -4.44 -9.82
CA ALA A 34 4.17 -3.69 -8.68
C ALA A 34 5.03 -2.46 -8.40
N ARG A 35 6.37 -2.59 -8.55
CA ARG A 35 7.24 -1.44 -8.41
C ARG A 35 6.89 -0.35 -9.42
N ASN A 36 6.65 -0.74 -10.66
CA ASN A 36 6.30 0.24 -11.69
C ASN A 36 5.00 0.93 -11.37
N ASN A 37 4.04 0.20 -10.79
CA ASN A 37 2.78 0.80 -10.35
C ASN A 37 3.02 1.82 -9.24
N LEU A 38 3.88 1.49 -8.27
CA LEU A 38 4.21 2.44 -7.20
C LEU A 38 4.81 3.72 -7.77
N LYS A 39 5.65 3.59 -8.78
CA LYS A 39 6.28 4.75 -9.40
C LYS A 39 5.28 5.66 -10.09
N GLU A 40 4.15 5.11 -10.50
CA GLU A 40 3.12 5.90 -11.19
C GLU A 40 2.11 6.51 -10.23
N MET A 41 2.12 6.10 -8.98
CA MET A 41 1.20 6.65 -7.99
C MET A 41 1.53 8.09 -7.69
N LYS A 42 0.50 8.92 -7.61
CA LYS A 42 0.63 10.34 -7.32
C LYS A 42 0.02 10.66 -5.97
N LYS A 43 0.51 11.72 -5.37
CA LYS A 43 -0.05 12.19 -4.11
C LYS A 43 -1.55 12.39 -4.27
N ASN A 44 -2.33 11.90 -3.31
CA ASN A 44 -3.78 11.92 -3.25
C ASN A 44 -4.46 10.84 -4.08
N ASP A 45 -3.72 10.00 -4.80
CA ASP A 45 -4.32 8.80 -5.40
C ASP A 45 -4.82 7.88 -4.30
N LEU A 46 -5.87 7.12 -4.62
CA LEU A 46 -6.47 6.20 -3.67
C LEU A 46 -6.08 4.76 -4.00
N CYS A 47 -5.88 3.97 -2.97
CA CYS A 47 -5.51 2.57 -3.12
C CYS A 47 -6.47 1.70 -2.32
N PHE A 48 -6.94 0.63 -2.96
CA PHE A 48 -7.72 -0.37 -2.25
C PHE A 48 -6.77 -1.25 -1.45
N PHE A 49 -7.05 -1.38 -0.16
CA PHE A 49 -6.26 -2.20 0.74
C PHE A 49 -6.86 -3.60 0.74
N TYR A 50 -6.16 -4.55 0.12
CA TYR A 50 -6.68 -5.89 -0.15
C TYR A 50 -5.95 -6.92 0.71
N HIS A 51 -6.72 -7.70 1.49
CA HIS A 51 -6.18 -8.86 2.21
C HIS A 51 -6.14 -10.05 1.26
N SER A 52 -4.95 -10.56 1.00
CA SER A 52 -4.78 -11.52 -0.08
C SER A 52 -4.80 -12.98 0.35
N VAL A 53 -4.83 -13.27 1.66
CA VAL A 53 -4.69 -14.64 2.11
C VAL A 53 -6.02 -15.21 2.58
N LYS A 54 -6.45 -14.87 3.78
CA LYS A 54 -7.63 -15.53 4.35
C LYS A 54 -8.94 -14.99 3.80
N GLU A 55 -9.07 -13.71 3.79
CA GLU A 55 -10.37 -13.10 3.47
C GLU A 55 -10.51 -12.76 2.00
N ARG A 56 -9.40 -12.50 1.34
CA ARG A 56 -9.39 -12.14 -0.08
C ARG A 56 -10.42 -11.07 -0.38
N SER A 57 -10.39 -10.01 0.39
CA SER A 57 -11.37 -8.95 0.22
C SER A 57 -10.72 -7.59 0.40
N ILE A 58 -11.37 -6.58 -0.16
CA ILE A 58 -10.94 -5.20 0.00
C ILE A 58 -11.46 -4.72 1.36
N ILE A 59 -10.53 -4.39 2.25
CA ILE A 59 -10.87 -4.04 3.62
C ILE A 59 -11.09 -2.54 3.76
N GLY A 60 -10.36 -1.74 3.02
CA GLY A 60 -10.47 -0.31 3.15
C GLY A 60 -9.76 0.42 2.04
N ILE A 61 -9.66 1.73 2.20
CA ILE A 61 -9.01 2.60 1.24
C ILE A 61 -7.93 3.39 1.94
N VAL A 62 -6.74 3.41 1.34
CA VAL A 62 -5.65 4.27 1.80
C VAL A 62 -5.37 5.30 0.72
N LYS A 63 -4.75 6.41 1.13
CA LYS A 63 -4.42 7.50 0.22
C LYS A 63 -2.91 7.66 0.17
N VAL A 64 -2.37 7.87 -1.02
CA VAL A 64 -0.95 8.16 -1.19
C VAL A 64 -0.68 9.56 -0.67
N VAL A 65 0.17 9.66 0.35
CA VAL A 65 0.51 10.95 0.94
C VAL A 65 1.93 11.39 0.58
N LYS A 66 2.73 10.49 0.02
CA LYS A 66 4.06 10.82 -0.49
C LYS A 66 4.36 9.92 -1.69
N GLU A 67 4.80 10.55 -2.77
CA GLU A 67 5.13 9.82 -3.98
C GLU A 67 6.39 9.00 -3.78
N TYR A 68 6.69 8.11 -4.72
CA TYR A 68 7.69 7.08 -4.55
C TYR A 68 9.07 7.63 -4.21
N TYR A 69 9.81 6.84 -3.47
CA TYR A 69 11.22 7.07 -3.18
C TYR A 69 11.87 5.71 -2.95
N PRO A 70 13.21 5.64 -2.95
CA PRO A 70 13.86 4.33 -2.80
C PRO A 70 13.47 3.64 -1.51
N ASP A 71 13.25 2.33 -1.60
CA ASP A 71 12.91 1.52 -0.44
C ASP A 71 14.16 1.38 0.44
N PRO A 72 14.13 1.92 1.67
CA PRO A 72 15.30 1.84 2.55
C PRO A 72 15.63 0.42 3.00
N THR A 73 14.69 -0.52 2.84
CA THR A 73 14.96 -1.92 3.18
C THR A 73 15.56 -2.71 2.02
N ASP A 74 15.63 -2.12 0.84
CA ASP A 74 16.20 -2.77 -0.33
C ASP A 74 17.57 -2.19 -0.63
N LYS A 75 18.60 -2.98 -0.36
CA LYS A 75 19.98 -2.53 -0.55
C LYS A 75 20.42 -2.50 -2.00
N THR A 76 19.63 -3.10 -2.89
CA THR A 76 19.98 -3.11 -4.32
C THR A 76 19.58 -1.83 -5.03
N GLY A 77 18.70 -1.04 -4.44
CA GLY A 77 18.23 0.20 -5.05
C GLY A 77 17.24 -0.01 -6.19
N ARG A 78 16.70 -1.21 -6.34
CA ARG A 78 15.80 -1.53 -7.44
C ARG A 78 14.34 -1.28 -7.14
N PHE A 79 13.98 -1.23 -5.86
CA PHE A 79 12.60 -1.15 -5.46
C PHE A 79 12.31 0.15 -4.73
N VAL A 80 11.06 0.53 -4.74
CA VAL A 80 10.63 1.81 -4.18
C VAL A 80 9.46 1.61 -3.25
N VAL A 81 9.16 2.65 -2.48
CA VAL A 81 8.00 2.70 -1.60
C VAL A 81 7.23 3.97 -1.87
N VAL A 82 5.98 3.99 -1.43
CA VAL A 82 5.19 5.21 -1.29
C VAL A 82 4.70 5.25 0.15
N ASP A 83 4.35 6.44 0.62
CA ASP A 83 3.72 6.56 1.92
C ASP A 83 2.22 6.64 1.73
N VAL A 84 1.48 5.87 2.53
CA VAL A 84 0.04 5.83 2.46
C VAL A 84 -0.56 6.01 3.84
N LYS A 85 -1.80 6.47 3.88
CA LYS A 85 -2.53 6.68 5.12
C LYS A 85 -3.94 6.14 4.96
N ALA A 86 -4.44 5.44 5.98
CA ALA A 86 -5.81 4.93 5.95
C ALA A 86 -6.80 6.07 5.90
N THR A 87 -7.79 5.95 5.03
CA THR A 87 -8.83 6.97 4.93
C THR A 87 -10.21 6.43 5.31
N LYS A 88 -10.54 5.21 4.87
CA LYS A 88 -11.89 4.71 5.08
C LYS A 88 -11.88 3.19 5.11
N LYS A 89 -12.54 2.62 6.11
CA LYS A 89 -12.76 1.18 6.15
C LYS A 89 -14.03 0.86 5.39
N LEU A 90 -13.96 -0.14 4.52
CA LEU A 90 -15.12 -0.58 3.77
C LEU A 90 -15.83 -1.68 4.53
N ASN A 91 -17.15 -1.59 4.55
CA ASN A 91 -17.96 -2.65 5.11
C ASN A 91 -18.25 -3.66 4.03
N GLY A 92 -18.35 -4.85 4.43
CA GLY A 92 -18.73 -5.84 3.49
C GLY A 92 -17.55 -6.45 2.85
N LYS A 93 -17.75 -6.97 1.88
CA LYS A 93 -16.86 -7.95 1.37
C LYS A 93 -16.61 -7.81 -0.08
#